data_8b13b68dbed68066d90aff4b1673e001
#
_entry.id   8b13b68dbed68066d90aff4b1673e001
#
_cell.length_a   1.000
_cell.length_b   1.000
_cell.length_c   1.000
_cell.angle_alpha   90.00
_cell.angle_beta   90.00
_cell.angle_gamma   90.00
#
_symmetry.space_group_name_H-M   'P 1'
#
loop_
_entity.id
_entity.type
_entity.pdbx_description
1 polymer ?
#
loop_
_entity_poly.entity_id
_entity_poly.type
_entity_poly.pdbx_seq_one_letter_code
_entity_poly.pdbx_strand_id
1 'polypeptide(L)'
;PKIPRKDNPRSSFTEDEYKKLLKVARELADTGIKVRGIPLTMELYYFIVLVVHTFMRPTEGEIFNIKHQDIKELKNGESLEISCITGKTGTRVLNTTKDAVEMYDKLKKIHPDHKDSDYILFPQYKNRTTALKTVNRLFNYVLEEASLKINTQGKTLVPYSLRHYALRTRIRKSKGKINVFILAKNAGTSVSQLERFYINQMELSEDERKNLLIK
;
A
#
# COMPACT_ATOMS: atom_id res chain seq x y z
N PRO A 1 21.55 -29.96 -3.24
CA PRO A 1 21.95 -28.56 -3.37
C PRO A 1 20.72 -27.72 -3.64
N LYS A 2 20.42 -26.72 -2.75
CA LYS A 2 19.35 -25.76 -3.00
C LYS A 2 19.83 -24.83 -4.11
N ILE A 3 19.16 -24.85 -5.25
CA ILE A 3 19.39 -23.89 -6.33
C ILE A 3 19.16 -22.49 -5.75
N PRO A 4 20.14 -21.57 -5.83
CA PRO A 4 19.94 -20.20 -5.36
C PRO A 4 18.77 -19.60 -6.14
N ARG A 5 17.70 -19.22 -5.45
CA ARG A 5 16.61 -18.47 -6.07
C ARG A 5 17.19 -17.15 -6.58
N LYS A 6 17.21 -16.98 -7.89
CA LYS A 6 17.61 -15.74 -8.53
C LYS A 6 16.71 -14.63 -7.97
N ASP A 7 17.29 -13.68 -7.24
CA ASP A 7 16.58 -12.54 -6.69
C ASP A 7 16.03 -11.71 -7.85
N ASN A 8 14.72 -11.78 -8.04
CA ASN A 8 14.03 -10.88 -8.93
C ASN A 8 13.23 -9.89 -8.06
N PRO A 9 13.83 -8.78 -7.65
CA PRO A 9 13.15 -7.81 -6.81
C PRO A 9 11.94 -7.29 -7.57
N ARG A 10 10.77 -7.38 -6.93
CA ARG A 10 9.53 -6.85 -7.51
C ARG A 10 9.68 -5.36 -7.72
N SER A 11 9.10 -4.85 -8.79
CA SER A 11 9.16 -3.44 -9.13
C SER A 11 8.43 -2.58 -8.12
N SER A 12 8.92 -1.36 -7.93
CA SER A 12 8.32 -0.30 -7.14
C SER A 12 7.96 0.85 -8.07
N PHE A 13 6.95 1.64 -7.73
CA PHE A 13 6.71 2.93 -8.37
C PHE A 13 7.84 3.91 -8.05
N THR A 14 8.13 4.81 -8.98
CA THR A 14 8.78 6.09 -8.69
C THR A 14 7.77 7.07 -8.10
N GLU A 15 8.22 8.22 -7.60
CA GLU A 15 7.31 9.24 -7.06
C GLU A 15 6.39 9.81 -8.15
N ASP A 16 6.92 10.03 -9.35
CA ASP A 16 6.16 10.58 -10.47
C ASP A 16 5.17 9.54 -11.05
N GLU A 17 5.57 8.28 -11.14
CA GLU A 17 4.67 7.19 -11.52
C GLU A 17 3.51 7.06 -10.52
N TYR A 18 3.79 7.17 -9.22
CA TYR A 18 2.74 7.12 -8.19
C TYR A 18 1.80 8.33 -8.28
N LYS A 19 2.31 9.54 -8.46
CA LYS A 19 1.49 10.74 -8.66
C LYS A 19 0.61 10.62 -9.91
N LYS A 20 1.16 10.11 -11.02
CA LYS A 20 0.43 9.85 -12.25
C LYS A 20 -0.67 8.81 -12.05
N LEU A 21 -0.38 7.70 -11.35
CA LEU A 21 -1.36 6.68 -11.01
C LEU A 21 -2.54 7.28 -10.23
N LEU A 22 -2.27 8.08 -9.21
CA LEU A 22 -3.30 8.72 -8.39
C LEU A 22 -4.16 9.69 -9.20
N LYS A 23 -3.54 10.47 -10.08
CA LYS A 23 -4.25 11.40 -10.96
C LYS A 23 -5.22 10.65 -11.86
N VAL A 24 -4.74 9.65 -12.59
CA VAL A 24 -5.55 8.86 -13.53
C VAL A 24 -6.65 8.07 -12.81
N ALA A 25 -6.34 7.48 -11.64
CA ALA A 25 -7.35 6.76 -10.86
C ALA A 25 -8.51 7.67 -10.42
N ARG A 26 -8.23 8.93 -10.05
CA ARG A 26 -9.24 9.91 -9.69
C ARG A 26 -10.05 10.34 -10.89
N GLU A 27 -9.39 10.73 -12.00
CA GLU A 27 -10.06 11.17 -13.22
C GLU A 27 -11.01 10.08 -13.76
N LEU A 28 -10.57 8.83 -13.80
CA LEU A 28 -11.40 7.71 -14.25
C LEU A 28 -12.59 7.42 -13.31
N ALA A 29 -12.43 7.62 -12.00
CA ALA A 29 -13.51 7.43 -11.04
C ALA A 29 -14.68 8.40 -11.27
N ASP A 30 -14.42 9.60 -11.80
CA ASP A 30 -15.42 10.61 -12.08
C ASP A 30 -16.15 10.39 -13.42
N THR A 31 -15.62 9.51 -14.29
CA THR A 31 -16.21 9.25 -15.63
C THR A 31 -17.37 8.26 -15.62
N GLY A 32 -17.55 7.51 -14.54
CA GLY A 32 -18.53 6.43 -14.47
C GLY A 32 -18.19 5.19 -15.32
N ILE A 33 -16.93 5.08 -15.77
CA ILE A 33 -16.47 3.96 -16.61
C ILE A 33 -16.65 2.61 -15.91
N LYS A 34 -16.98 1.60 -16.69
CA LYS A 34 -17.11 0.21 -16.21
C LYS A 34 -16.08 -0.70 -16.88
N VAL A 35 -15.33 -1.43 -16.07
CA VAL A 35 -14.38 -2.44 -16.54
C VAL A 35 -15.01 -3.82 -16.40
N ARG A 36 -15.40 -4.42 -17.53
CA ARG A 36 -16.16 -5.67 -17.56
C ARG A 36 -17.43 -5.62 -16.70
N GLY A 37 -18.20 -4.54 -16.83
CA GLY A 37 -19.44 -4.32 -16.11
C GLY A 37 -19.28 -3.82 -14.65
N ILE A 38 -18.06 -3.72 -14.11
CA ILE A 38 -17.80 -3.26 -12.76
C ILE A 38 -17.42 -1.78 -12.80
N PRO A 39 -18.12 -0.88 -12.09
CA PRO A 39 -17.78 0.53 -12.07
C PRO A 39 -16.45 0.78 -11.39
N LEU A 40 -15.64 1.66 -11.98
CA LEU A 40 -14.45 2.20 -11.38
C LEU A 40 -14.87 3.43 -10.54
N THR A 41 -14.64 3.38 -9.25
CA THR A 41 -15.08 4.41 -8.31
C THR A 41 -13.91 4.96 -7.48
N MET A 42 -14.15 6.04 -6.76
CA MET A 42 -13.17 6.61 -5.83
C MET A 42 -12.67 5.61 -4.76
N GLU A 43 -13.39 4.52 -4.52
CA GLU A 43 -12.94 3.48 -3.60
C GLU A 43 -11.62 2.84 -4.04
N LEU A 44 -11.40 2.69 -5.36
CA LEU A 44 -10.11 2.23 -5.88
C LEU A 44 -8.98 3.22 -5.58
N TYR A 45 -9.24 4.52 -5.71
CA TYR A 45 -8.27 5.55 -5.34
C TYR A 45 -7.93 5.48 -3.84
N TYR A 46 -8.92 5.35 -2.97
CA TYR A 46 -8.70 5.22 -1.54
C TYR A 46 -7.94 3.95 -1.19
N PHE A 47 -8.23 2.83 -1.87
CA PHE A 47 -7.43 1.61 -1.73
C PHE A 47 -5.95 1.83 -2.06
N ILE A 48 -5.64 2.52 -3.18
CA ILE A 48 -4.26 2.79 -3.59
C ILE A 48 -3.52 3.59 -2.50
N VAL A 49 -4.15 4.64 -1.98
CA VAL A 49 -3.56 5.48 -0.93
C VAL A 49 -3.41 4.69 0.37
N LEU A 50 -4.44 3.93 0.79
CA LEU A 50 -4.39 3.14 2.01
C LEU A 50 -3.26 2.10 2.00
N VAL A 51 -3.04 1.38 0.89
CA VAL A 51 -1.92 0.42 0.79
C VAL A 51 -0.59 1.11 1.09
N VAL A 52 -0.39 2.33 0.58
CA VAL A 52 0.85 3.09 0.76
C VAL A 52 1.01 3.58 2.20
N HIS A 53 -0.07 4.03 2.82
CA HIS A 53 -0.03 4.69 4.13
C HIS A 53 -0.25 3.75 5.33
N THR A 54 -0.68 2.51 5.07
CA THR A 54 -0.80 1.44 6.09
C THR A 54 0.36 0.44 6.03
N PHE A 55 1.15 0.44 4.96
CA PHE A 55 2.19 -0.56 4.68
C PHE A 55 1.67 -1.99 4.60
N MET A 56 0.37 -2.21 4.45
CA MET A 56 -0.24 -3.53 4.39
C MET A 56 0.00 -4.22 3.05
N ARG A 57 -0.04 -5.55 3.05
CA ARG A 57 -0.05 -6.30 1.81
C ARG A 57 -1.42 -6.15 1.15
N PRO A 58 -1.48 -5.89 -0.17
CA PRO A 58 -2.75 -5.86 -0.91
C PRO A 58 -3.22 -7.30 -1.21
N THR A 59 -3.56 -8.03 -0.15
CA THR A 59 -3.99 -9.42 -0.20
C THR A 59 -5.30 -9.61 0.56
N GLU A 60 -6.00 -10.70 0.25
CA GLU A 60 -7.25 -11.07 0.92
C GLU A 60 -7.08 -11.27 2.43
N GLY A 61 -5.93 -11.78 2.87
CA GLY A 61 -5.63 -12.02 4.28
C GLY A 61 -5.11 -10.80 5.04
N GLU A 62 -4.91 -9.65 4.40
CA GLU A 62 -4.51 -8.42 5.08
C GLU A 62 -5.49 -7.28 4.77
N ILE A 63 -5.16 -6.34 3.87
CA ILE A 63 -5.94 -5.10 3.72
C ILE A 63 -7.40 -5.35 3.35
N PHE A 64 -7.69 -6.39 2.56
CA PHE A 64 -9.07 -6.73 2.22
C PHE A 64 -9.85 -7.41 3.36
N ASN A 65 -9.17 -7.84 4.41
CA ASN A 65 -9.82 -8.49 5.57
C ASN A 65 -10.09 -7.54 6.74
N ILE A 66 -9.66 -6.28 6.63
CA ILE A 66 -9.86 -5.28 7.67
C ILE A 66 -11.32 -4.84 7.70
N LYS A 67 -11.89 -4.81 8.90
CA LYS A 67 -13.23 -4.33 9.21
C LYS A 67 -13.16 -3.02 9.99
N HIS A 68 -14.26 -2.29 10.05
CA HIS A 68 -14.32 -1.05 10.83
C HIS A 68 -13.97 -1.27 12.30
N GLN A 69 -14.41 -2.37 12.92
CA GLN A 69 -14.08 -2.75 14.30
C GLN A 69 -12.59 -2.99 14.56
N ASP A 70 -11.78 -3.22 13.51
CA ASP A 70 -10.36 -3.48 13.63
C ASP A 70 -9.54 -2.17 13.65
N ILE A 71 -10.20 -1.03 13.47
CA ILE A 71 -9.58 0.29 13.36
C ILE A 71 -9.92 1.13 14.58
N LYS A 72 -8.86 1.70 15.16
CA LYS A 72 -8.96 2.68 16.22
C LYS A 72 -8.27 3.96 15.79
N GLU A 73 -9.00 5.07 15.78
CA GLU A 73 -8.43 6.40 15.58
C GLU A 73 -7.68 6.82 16.84
N LEU A 74 -6.43 7.23 16.70
CA LEU A 74 -5.66 7.73 17.83
C LEU A 74 -6.04 9.18 18.13
N LYS A 75 -5.93 9.56 19.43
CA LYS A 75 -6.52 10.78 20.01
C LYS A 75 -6.26 12.09 19.28
N ASN A 76 -5.26 12.18 18.44
CA ASN A 76 -4.89 13.41 17.74
C ASN A 76 -5.29 13.43 16.26
N GLY A 77 -6.01 12.41 15.75
CA GLY A 77 -6.29 12.29 14.31
C GLY A 77 -5.04 12.18 13.43
N GLU A 78 -3.91 11.83 14.03
CA GLU A 78 -2.62 11.78 13.31
C GLU A 78 -2.31 10.41 12.72
N SER A 79 -2.96 9.35 13.22
CA SER A 79 -2.79 7.98 12.72
C SER A 79 -3.94 7.08 13.12
N LEU A 80 -4.07 5.96 12.40
CA LEU A 80 -4.93 4.85 12.78
C LEU A 80 -4.06 3.75 13.39
N GLU A 81 -4.58 3.11 14.42
CA GLU A 81 -4.12 1.83 14.92
C GLU A 81 -5.02 0.75 14.31
N ILE A 82 -4.44 -0.19 13.58
CA ILE A 82 -5.17 -1.25 12.89
C ILE A 82 -4.75 -2.62 13.44
N SER A 83 -5.72 -3.37 13.95
CA SER A 83 -5.53 -4.76 14.36
C SER A 83 -5.64 -5.67 13.14
N CYS A 84 -4.52 -6.20 12.69
CA CYS A 84 -4.44 -7.05 11.51
C CYS A 84 -4.22 -8.51 11.92
N ILE A 85 -5.21 -9.34 11.67
CA ILE A 85 -5.11 -10.78 11.88
C ILE A 85 -4.66 -11.42 10.58
N THR A 86 -3.42 -11.95 10.56
CA THR A 86 -2.88 -12.64 9.38
C THR A 86 -2.68 -14.11 9.66
N GLY A 87 -3.19 -14.96 8.79
CA GLY A 87 -3.05 -16.41 8.95
C GLY A 87 -1.60 -16.93 8.95
N LYS A 88 -0.64 -16.11 8.51
CA LYS A 88 0.75 -16.52 8.35
C LYS A 88 1.70 -16.02 9.45
N THR A 89 1.41 -14.89 10.07
CA THR A 89 2.29 -14.24 11.06
C THR A 89 1.59 -13.91 12.37
N GLY A 90 0.35 -14.40 12.57
CA GLY A 90 -0.46 -14.09 13.75
C GLY A 90 -1.05 -12.69 13.72
N THR A 91 -1.56 -12.25 14.85
CA THR A 91 -2.14 -10.91 15.02
C THR A 91 -1.02 -9.89 15.22
N ARG A 92 -1.10 -8.79 14.49
CA ARG A 92 -0.23 -7.63 14.73
C ARG A 92 -1.08 -6.35 14.76
N VAL A 93 -0.64 -5.41 15.55
CA VAL A 93 -1.14 -4.05 15.55
C VAL A 93 -0.18 -3.20 14.73
N LEU A 94 -0.69 -2.44 13.79
CA LEU A 94 0.08 -1.51 12.98
C LEU A 94 -0.44 -0.08 13.14
N ASN A 95 0.47 0.87 12.99
CA ASN A 95 0.16 2.29 12.98
C ASN A 95 0.37 2.86 11.58
N THR A 96 -0.54 3.74 11.17
CA THR A 96 -0.52 4.34 9.84
C THR A 96 0.14 5.71 9.83
N THR A 97 0.24 6.32 8.66
CA THR A 97 0.52 7.75 8.54
C THR A 97 -0.80 8.54 8.54
N LYS A 98 -0.70 9.86 8.70
CA LYS A 98 -1.86 10.77 8.76
C LYS A 98 -2.79 10.66 7.54
N ASP A 99 -2.22 10.50 6.35
CA ASP A 99 -3.03 10.40 5.11
C ASP A 99 -3.99 9.21 5.12
N ALA A 100 -3.69 8.14 5.87
CA ALA A 100 -4.60 7.02 6.01
C ALA A 100 -5.87 7.39 6.79
N VAL A 101 -5.79 8.32 7.75
CA VAL A 101 -6.95 8.81 8.50
C VAL A 101 -7.94 9.49 7.55
N GLU A 102 -7.45 10.42 6.73
CA GLU A 102 -8.29 11.12 5.74
C GLU A 102 -8.94 10.14 4.75
N MET A 103 -8.19 9.13 4.29
CA MET A 103 -8.75 8.14 3.37
C MET A 103 -9.79 7.25 4.04
N TYR A 104 -9.60 6.90 5.30
CA TYR A 104 -10.59 6.14 6.06
C TYR A 104 -11.87 6.95 6.28
N ASP A 105 -11.77 8.25 6.58
CA ASP A 105 -12.93 9.13 6.69
C ASP A 105 -13.71 9.24 5.38
N LYS A 106 -13.00 9.29 4.24
CA LYS A 106 -13.63 9.29 2.92
C LYS A 106 -14.33 7.96 2.61
N LEU A 107 -13.75 6.83 3.03
CA LEU A 107 -14.39 5.52 2.91
C LEU A 107 -15.68 5.44 3.75
N LYS A 108 -15.67 5.93 4.98
CA LYS A 108 -16.89 6.02 5.81
C LYS A 108 -17.98 6.84 5.12
N LYS A 109 -17.62 7.94 4.44
CA LYS A 109 -18.57 8.79 3.72
C LYS A 109 -19.21 8.13 2.50
N ILE A 110 -18.47 7.29 1.77
CA ILE A 110 -19.04 6.56 0.62
C ILE A 110 -19.84 5.32 1.03
N HIS A 111 -19.69 4.87 2.27
CA HIS A 111 -20.44 3.78 2.88
C HIS A 111 -21.10 4.24 4.19
N PRO A 112 -22.07 5.17 4.14
CA PRO A 112 -22.59 5.85 5.35
C PRO A 112 -23.29 4.90 6.32
N ASP A 113 -23.89 3.80 5.81
CA ASP A 113 -24.62 2.81 6.61
C ASP A 113 -23.75 1.63 7.06
N HIS A 114 -22.41 1.79 7.02
CA HIS A 114 -21.49 0.73 7.43
C HIS A 114 -21.67 0.36 8.91
N LYS A 115 -21.49 -0.94 9.18
CA LYS A 115 -21.44 -1.49 10.53
C LYS A 115 -20.00 -1.80 10.91
N ASP A 116 -19.72 -1.90 12.19
CA ASP A 116 -18.40 -2.28 12.69
C ASP A 116 -17.90 -3.62 12.12
N SER A 117 -18.83 -4.54 11.83
CA SER A 117 -18.54 -5.84 11.22
C SER A 117 -18.25 -5.81 9.72
N ASP A 118 -18.49 -4.68 9.05
CA ASP A 118 -18.30 -4.58 7.60
C ASP A 118 -16.84 -4.34 7.25
N TYR A 119 -16.45 -4.81 6.06
CA TYR A 119 -15.12 -4.55 5.53
C TYR A 119 -14.96 -3.09 5.11
N ILE A 120 -13.81 -2.50 5.38
CA ILE A 120 -13.54 -1.10 5.02
C ILE A 120 -13.39 -0.88 3.52
N LEU A 121 -13.05 -1.93 2.77
CA LEU A 121 -12.85 -1.89 1.32
C LEU A 121 -13.75 -2.89 0.62
N PHE A 122 -14.50 -2.41 -0.36
CA PHE A 122 -15.38 -3.21 -1.20
C PHE A 122 -16.31 -4.12 -0.38
N PRO A 123 -17.10 -3.56 0.57
CA PRO A 123 -17.94 -4.33 1.49
C PRO A 123 -19.03 -5.16 0.80
N GLN A 124 -19.43 -4.79 -0.43
CA GLN A 124 -20.39 -5.53 -1.24
C GLN A 124 -19.91 -6.95 -1.61
N TYR A 125 -18.61 -7.21 -1.57
CA TYR A 125 -18.06 -8.53 -1.84
C TYR A 125 -17.77 -9.27 -0.53
N LYS A 126 -18.67 -10.13 -0.05
CA LYS A 126 -18.42 -10.98 1.14
C LYS A 126 -17.22 -11.90 0.94
N ASN A 127 -17.06 -12.46 -0.27
CA ASN A 127 -15.88 -13.25 -0.62
C ASN A 127 -14.69 -12.33 -0.94
N ARG A 128 -13.67 -12.34 -0.07
CA ARG A 128 -12.51 -11.44 -0.18
C ARG A 128 -11.59 -11.75 -1.37
N THR A 129 -11.58 -13.01 -1.83
CA THR A 129 -10.91 -13.37 -3.09
C THR A 129 -11.57 -12.67 -4.29
N THR A 130 -12.89 -12.54 -4.27
CA THR A 130 -13.63 -11.80 -5.31
C THR A 130 -13.30 -10.32 -5.24
N ALA A 131 -13.27 -9.70 -4.06
CA ALA A 131 -12.84 -8.31 -3.87
C ALA A 131 -11.43 -8.09 -4.44
N LEU A 132 -10.48 -8.93 -4.06
CA LEU A 132 -9.09 -8.87 -4.56
C LEU A 132 -9.02 -8.98 -6.10
N LYS A 133 -9.72 -9.96 -6.69
CA LYS A 133 -9.73 -10.15 -8.15
C LYS A 133 -10.33 -8.94 -8.87
N THR A 134 -11.39 -8.37 -8.30
CA THR A 134 -12.04 -7.16 -8.83
C THR A 134 -11.09 -5.98 -8.80
N VAL A 135 -10.48 -5.71 -7.65
CA VAL A 135 -9.53 -4.60 -7.50
C VAL A 135 -8.31 -4.77 -8.41
N ASN A 136 -7.77 -5.97 -8.51
CA ASN A 136 -6.65 -6.25 -9.43
C ASN A 136 -7.02 -5.92 -10.88
N ARG A 137 -8.26 -6.20 -11.31
CA ARG A 137 -8.75 -5.88 -12.65
C ARG A 137 -8.87 -4.37 -12.85
N LEU A 138 -9.51 -3.67 -11.91
CA LEU A 138 -9.67 -2.21 -11.97
C LEU A 138 -8.31 -1.50 -11.93
N PHE A 139 -7.42 -1.96 -11.05
CA PHE A 139 -6.06 -1.41 -10.93
C PHE A 139 -5.23 -1.61 -12.21
N ASN A 140 -5.33 -2.79 -12.83
CA ASN A 140 -4.67 -3.05 -14.11
C ASN A 140 -5.19 -2.10 -15.21
N TYR A 141 -6.49 -1.84 -15.26
CA TYR A 141 -7.07 -0.89 -16.20
C TYR A 141 -6.49 0.52 -15.97
N VAL A 142 -6.43 0.98 -14.72
CA VAL A 142 -5.81 2.29 -14.40
C VAL A 142 -4.34 2.33 -14.81
N LEU A 143 -3.58 1.24 -14.63
CA LEU A 143 -2.18 1.17 -15.07
C LEU A 143 -2.05 1.28 -16.60
N GLU A 144 -2.96 0.68 -17.34
CA GLU A 144 -3.00 0.74 -18.81
C GLU A 144 -3.30 2.16 -19.28
N GLU A 145 -4.34 2.80 -18.76
CA GLU A 145 -4.71 4.19 -19.07
C GLU A 145 -3.61 5.19 -18.68
N ALA A 146 -2.93 4.93 -17.56
CA ALA A 146 -1.79 5.73 -17.13
C ALA A 146 -0.50 5.45 -17.93
N SER A 147 -0.47 4.45 -18.83
CA SER A 147 0.75 3.95 -19.47
C SER A 147 1.83 3.55 -18.46
N LEU A 148 1.41 2.92 -17.35
CA LEU A 148 2.26 2.50 -16.22
C LEU A 148 2.31 0.97 -16.04
N LYS A 149 1.78 0.19 -16.98
CA LYS A 149 1.78 -1.27 -16.87
C LYS A 149 3.19 -1.84 -16.75
N ILE A 150 4.12 -1.22 -17.46
CA ILE A 150 5.55 -1.50 -17.40
C ILE A 150 6.24 -0.20 -16.97
N ASN A 151 7.02 -0.25 -15.90
CA ASN A 151 7.74 0.91 -15.41
C ASN A 151 8.95 1.25 -16.29
N THR A 152 9.61 2.37 -16.00
CA THR A 152 10.82 2.85 -16.69
C THR A 152 11.98 1.86 -16.68
N GLN A 153 11.95 0.84 -15.82
CA GLN A 153 12.96 -0.22 -15.74
C GLN A 153 12.53 -1.51 -16.48
N GLY A 154 11.45 -1.47 -17.28
CA GLY A 154 10.95 -2.62 -18.02
C GLY A 154 10.25 -3.69 -17.15
N LYS A 155 9.87 -3.35 -15.92
CA LYS A 155 9.21 -4.29 -14.99
C LYS A 155 7.73 -4.02 -14.87
N THR A 156 6.92 -5.09 -14.80
CA THR A 156 5.47 -4.99 -14.61
C THR A 156 5.13 -4.46 -13.21
N LEU A 157 4.26 -3.46 -13.16
CA LEU A 157 3.68 -2.94 -11.93
C LEU A 157 2.38 -3.69 -11.60
N VAL A 158 2.16 -3.93 -10.31
CA VAL A 158 1.00 -4.63 -9.75
C VAL A 158 0.61 -3.98 -8.42
N PRO A 159 -0.56 -4.26 -7.84
CA PRO A 159 -0.93 -3.68 -6.54
C PRO A 159 0.12 -3.86 -5.45
N TYR A 160 0.86 -4.98 -5.45
CA TYR A 160 1.94 -5.20 -4.48
C TYR A 160 3.11 -4.22 -4.63
N SER A 161 3.29 -3.63 -5.82
CA SER A 161 4.29 -2.58 -6.07
C SER A 161 4.03 -1.30 -5.27
N LEU A 162 2.76 -1.05 -4.85
CA LEU A 162 2.41 0.04 -3.94
C LEU A 162 3.06 -0.13 -2.56
N ARG A 163 3.04 -1.34 -2.03
CA ARG A 163 3.70 -1.62 -0.76
C ARG A 163 5.22 -1.47 -0.85
N HIS A 164 5.82 -1.88 -1.97
CA HIS A 164 7.24 -1.63 -2.21
C HIS A 164 7.55 -0.13 -2.26
N TYR A 165 6.71 0.64 -2.95
CA TYR A 165 6.80 2.10 -2.97
C TYR A 165 6.68 2.71 -1.56
N ALA A 166 5.70 2.28 -0.77
CA ALA A 166 5.48 2.75 0.59
C ALA A 166 6.71 2.59 1.48
N LEU A 167 7.27 1.38 1.53
CA LEU A 167 8.42 1.05 2.37
C LEU A 167 9.68 1.79 1.91
N ARG A 168 9.96 1.78 0.59
CA ARG A 168 11.09 2.50 0.01
C ARG A 168 11.01 4.01 0.29
N THR A 169 9.85 4.61 0.05
CA THR A 169 9.63 6.04 0.27
C THR A 169 9.76 6.40 1.74
N ARG A 170 9.25 5.56 2.65
CA ARG A 170 9.37 5.80 4.09
C ARG A 170 10.80 5.77 4.57
N ILE A 171 11.59 4.80 4.15
CA ILE A 171 13.01 4.71 4.48
C ILE A 171 13.74 5.95 3.93
N ARG A 172 13.56 6.25 2.64
CA ARG A 172 14.23 7.37 1.97
C ARG A 172 13.87 8.73 2.57
N LYS A 173 12.57 9.03 2.75
CA LYS A 173 12.11 10.32 3.29
C LYS A 173 12.46 10.52 4.77
N SER A 174 12.76 9.44 5.49
CA SER A 174 13.18 9.53 6.88
C SER A 174 14.61 10.07 7.06
N LYS A 175 15.42 10.07 6.00
CA LYS A 175 16.83 10.50 6.04
C LYS A 175 17.61 9.83 7.19
N GLY A 176 17.44 8.52 7.36
CA GLY A 176 18.08 7.73 8.41
C GLY A 176 17.44 7.82 9.81
N LYS A 177 16.40 8.66 10.00
CA LYS A 177 15.75 8.83 11.31
C LYS A 177 14.80 7.69 11.69
N ILE A 178 14.34 6.90 10.71
CA ILE A 178 13.42 5.80 11.00
C ILE A 178 14.16 4.61 11.59
N ASN A 179 13.63 4.08 12.68
CA ASN A 179 14.09 2.80 13.20
C ASN A 179 13.54 1.67 12.29
N VAL A 180 14.45 1.00 11.57
CA VAL A 180 14.10 -0.07 10.63
C VAL A 180 13.48 -1.29 11.29
N PHE A 181 13.81 -1.58 12.56
CA PHE A 181 13.18 -2.66 13.33
C PHE A 181 11.70 -2.35 13.60
N ILE A 182 11.40 -1.10 13.99
CA ILE A 182 10.02 -0.65 14.20
C ILE A 182 9.25 -0.68 12.88
N LEU A 183 9.83 -0.20 11.78
CA LEU A 183 9.20 -0.25 10.47
C LEU A 183 8.93 -1.69 10.03
N ALA A 184 9.89 -2.59 10.20
CA ALA A 184 9.74 -4.01 9.88
C ALA A 184 8.59 -4.65 10.66
N LYS A 185 8.54 -4.43 11.99
CA LYS A 185 7.46 -4.90 12.86
C LYS A 185 6.11 -4.35 12.41
N ASN A 186 6.01 -3.04 12.21
CA ASN A 186 4.78 -2.37 11.77
C ASN A 186 4.27 -2.90 10.44
N ALA A 187 5.16 -3.06 9.47
CA ALA A 187 4.82 -3.58 8.15
C ALA A 187 4.63 -5.11 8.11
N GLY A 188 4.93 -5.84 9.17
CA GLY A 188 4.86 -7.32 9.20
C GLY A 188 5.85 -7.96 8.22
N THR A 189 7.11 -7.50 8.27
CA THR A 189 8.24 -8.05 7.49
C THR A 189 9.46 -8.15 8.40
N SER A 190 10.57 -8.68 7.89
CA SER A 190 11.84 -8.71 8.62
C SER A 190 12.77 -7.58 8.18
N VAL A 191 13.70 -7.21 9.04
CA VAL A 191 14.75 -6.23 8.70
C VAL A 191 15.57 -6.71 7.51
N SER A 192 15.92 -7.99 7.45
CA SER A 192 16.62 -8.59 6.31
C SER A 192 15.86 -8.44 4.98
N GLN A 193 14.54 -8.48 5.01
CA GLN A 193 13.72 -8.21 3.82
C GLN A 193 13.73 -6.71 3.46
N LEU A 194 13.72 -5.81 4.46
CA LEU A 194 13.87 -4.37 4.19
C LEU A 194 15.24 -4.06 3.60
N GLU A 195 16.29 -4.62 4.17
CA GLU A 195 17.65 -4.46 3.67
C GLU A 195 17.78 -4.94 2.22
N ARG A 196 17.39 -6.20 1.96
CA ARG A 196 17.50 -6.83 0.64
C ARG A 196 16.75 -6.12 -0.46
N PHE A 197 15.50 -5.69 -0.20
CA PHE A 197 14.61 -5.17 -1.24
C PHE A 197 14.58 -3.65 -1.32
N TYR A 198 15.06 -2.95 -0.30
CA TYR A 198 14.92 -1.49 -0.23
C TYR A 198 16.23 -0.79 0.05
N ILE A 199 16.98 -1.17 1.09
CA ILE A 199 18.18 -0.45 1.51
C ILE A 199 19.32 -0.67 0.52
N ASN A 200 19.63 -1.91 0.16
CA ASN A 200 20.74 -2.25 -0.76
C ASN A 200 20.56 -1.70 -2.18
N GLN A 201 19.37 -1.24 -2.54
CA GLN A 201 19.07 -0.68 -3.85
C GLN A 201 18.96 0.85 -3.84
N MET A 202 19.19 1.49 -2.69
CA MET A 202 19.13 2.94 -2.53
C MET A 202 20.54 3.52 -2.71
N GLU A 203 20.65 4.51 -3.60
CA GLU A 203 21.83 5.37 -3.62
C GLU A 203 21.82 6.27 -2.39
N LEU A 204 22.97 6.45 -1.78
CA LEU A 204 23.13 7.37 -0.66
C LEU A 204 22.90 8.81 -1.12
N SER A 205 22.05 9.54 -0.43
CA SER A 205 21.91 10.98 -0.58
C SER A 205 23.16 11.70 -0.10
N GLU A 206 23.33 12.98 -0.48
CA GLU A 206 24.46 13.79 0.02
C GLU A 206 24.48 13.88 1.55
N ASP A 207 23.32 14.01 2.18
CA ASP A 207 23.21 14.08 3.65
C ASP A 207 23.64 12.75 4.29
N GLU A 208 23.27 11.62 3.69
CA GLU A 208 23.68 10.29 4.18
C GLU A 208 25.18 10.07 4.00
N ARG A 209 25.76 10.53 2.89
CA ARG A 209 27.22 10.51 2.69
C ARG A 209 27.95 11.36 3.73
N LYS A 210 27.43 12.55 4.04
CA LYS A 210 27.99 13.40 5.12
C LYS A 210 27.93 12.74 6.49
N ASN A 211 26.87 11.99 6.78
CA ASN A 211 26.71 11.28 8.05
C ASN A 211 27.72 10.11 8.21
N LEU A 212 28.30 9.61 7.11
CA LEU A 212 29.39 8.62 7.18
C LEU A 212 30.75 9.26 7.52
N LEU A 213 30.87 10.57 7.36
CA LEU A 213 32.08 11.33 7.71
C LEU A 213 31.99 11.71 9.21
N ILE A 214 32.17 10.72 10.07
CA ILE A 214 32.28 10.96 11.53
C ILE A 214 33.60 11.72 11.76
N LYS A 215 33.49 12.94 12.33
CA LYS A 215 34.64 13.61 12.90
C LYS A 215 34.88 13.15 14.32
#